data_916a30d02c650b6007eea7e58e22b363
#
_entry.id   916a30d02c650b6007eea7e58e22b363
#
_cell.length_a   1.000
_cell.length_b   1.000
_cell.length_c   1.000
_cell.angle_alpha   90.00
_cell.angle_beta   90.00
_cell.angle_gamma   90.00
#
_symmetry.space_group_name_H-M   'P 1'
#
loop_
_entity.id
_entity.type
_entity.pdbx_description
1 polymer ?
#
loop_
_entity_poly.entity_id
_entity_poly.type
_entity_poly.pdbx_seq_one_letter_code
_entity_poly.pdbx_strand_id
1 'polypeptide(L)'
;SEILQLNTDGTFSDRVLPCFPVCNHGKRCSRCISRRCMEEKTRMSKLELTDECAYQLISRYLVVDGRECVLELGSRLSDSVWVTSGGRQFRLDASHGEDFYLDPVTGAYGRRYLEDQQPELEKAEALAVIDIDHLKKINDEYGHLAGDAVLRHVANVILSRVNTADTLVRYGGDEFVLLLSHIPPEKFRSILERIRGAVYTTEIPQYENIHPTVSIGGVYQAHPLVEAIRRADKLMYWAKQKRNDVQT
;
A
#
# COMPACT_ATOMS: atom_id res chain seq x y z
N SER A 1 -1.44 -29.50 15.15
CA SER A 1 -0.63 -30.10 14.08
C SER A 1 0.76 -30.31 14.62
N GLU A 2 1.30 -31.47 14.41
CA GLU A 2 2.63 -31.90 14.82
C GLU A 2 3.54 -31.76 13.61
N ILE A 3 4.76 -31.27 13.78
CA ILE A 3 5.74 -31.09 12.71
C ILE A 3 6.91 -32.04 12.97
N LEU A 4 7.28 -32.80 11.95
CA LEU A 4 8.53 -33.49 11.83
C LEU A 4 9.49 -32.59 11.06
N GLN A 5 10.66 -32.31 11.62
CA GLN A 5 11.67 -31.48 10.95
C GLN A 5 12.57 -32.39 10.10
N LEU A 6 12.74 -32.04 8.83
CA LEU A 6 13.70 -32.69 7.94
C LEU A 6 15.10 -32.10 8.19
N ASN A 7 16.05 -32.95 8.52
CA ASN A 7 17.45 -32.60 8.69
C ASN A 7 18.16 -32.43 7.33
N THR A 8 19.31 -31.78 7.33
CA THR A 8 20.14 -31.56 6.11
C THR A 8 20.66 -32.84 5.49
N ASP A 9 20.70 -33.92 6.25
CA ASP A 9 21.10 -35.28 5.79
C ASP A 9 19.93 -36.10 5.20
N GLY A 10 18.73 -35.52 5.13
CA GLY A 10 17.54 -36.19 4.60
C GLY A 10 16.80 -37.05 5.62
N THR A 11 17.23 -37.09 6.88
CA THR A 11 16.54 -37.79 7.96
C THR A 11 15.49 -36.90 8.63
N PHE A 12 14.46 -37.51 9.24
CA PHE A 12 13.50 -36.77 10.06
C PHE A 12 13.96 -36.74 11.52
N SER A 13 13.74 -35.58 12.15
CA SER A 13 13.94 -35.40 13.57
C SER A 13 12.94 -36.26 14.35
N ASP A 14 13.39 -36.96 15.39
CA ASP A 14 12.53 -37.71 16.31
C ASP A 14 11.65 -36.79 17.20
N ARG A 15 11.87 -35.47 17.15
CA ARG A 15 11.10 -34.49 17.90
C ARG A 15 9.90 -34.02 17.11
N VAL A 16 8.74 -34.36 17.62
CA VAL A 16 7.46 -33.79 17.18
C VAL A 16 7.28 -32.43 17.86
N LEU A 17 7.26 -31.35 17.12
CA LEU A 17 7.06 -30.00 17.64
C LEU A 17 5.70 -29.47 17.19
N PRO A 18 4.98 -28.70 18.04
CA PRO A 18 3.84 -27.95 17.54
C PRO A 18 4.29 -26.87 16.54
N CYS A 19 3.51 -26.64 15.47
CA CYS A 19 3.91 -25.76 14.38
C CYS A 19 4.07 -24.28 14.76
N PHE A 20 3.37 -23.81 15.77
CA PHE A 20 3.33 -22.39 16.13
C PHE A 20 4.62 -21.81 16.76
N PRO A 21 5.49 -22.56 17.46
CA PRO A 21 6.77 -22.03 17.89
C PRO A 21 7.77 -21.80 16.74
N VAL A 22 7.62 -22.56 15.66
CA VAL A 22 8.51 -22.44 14.49
C VAL A 22 8.26 -21.11 13.74
N CYS A 23 7.02 -20.61 13.80
CA CYS A 23 6.64 -19.33 13.19
C CYS A 23 6.65 -18.15 14.19
N ASN A 24 7.24 -18.31 15.37
CA ASN A 24 7.39 -17.30 16.42
C ASN A 24 6.07 -16.63 16.92
N HIS A 25 4.91 -17.25 16.67
CA HIS A 25 3.62 -16.66 17.02
C HIS A 25 3.08 -16.99 18.43
N GLY A 26 3.76 -17.82 19.21
CA GLY A 26 3.33 -18.22 20.57
C GLY A 26 1.92 -18.82 20.66
N LYS A 27 1.14 -18.80 19.58
CA LYS A 27 -0.23 -19.34 19.47
C LYS A 27 -0.54 -19.81 18.04
N ARG A 28 -1.58 -20.63 17.89
CA ARG A 28 -2.03 -21.16 16.60
C ARG A 28 -2.38 -20.03 15.62
N CYS A 29 -1.93 -20.19 14.36
CA CYS A 29 -2.25 -19.26 13.28
C CYS A 29 -3.76 -19.26 12.99
N SER A 30 -4.38 -18.11 12.91
CA SER A 30 -5.79 -17.95 12.51
C SER A 30 -6.05 -18.36 11.06
N ARG A 31 -5.05 -18.22 10.18
CA ARG A 31 -5.08 -18.59 8.75
C ARG A 31 -4.01 -19.63 8.42
N CYS A 32 -4.12 -20.82 9.01
CA CYS A 32 -3.18 -21.90 8.80
C CYS A 32 -3.31 -22.49 7.38
N ILE A 33 -2.27 -22.31 6.53
CA ILE A 33 -2.28 -22.86 5.16
C ILE A 33 -2.18 -24.39 5.15
N SER A 34 -1.50 -25.00 6.12
CA SER A 34 -1.39 -26.46 6.21
C SER A 34 -2.72 -27.10 6.52
N ARG A 35 -3.54 -26.49 7.40
CA ARG A 35 -4.91 -26.95 7.65
C ARG A 35 -5.76 -26.85 6.40
N ARG A 36 -5.76 -25.73 5.71
CA ARG A 36 -6.50 -25.53 4.46
C ARG A 36 -6.01 -26.47 3.37
N CYS A 37 -4.69 -26.68 3.25
CA CYS A 37 -4.10 -27.60 2.32
C CYS A 37 -4.58 -29.05 2.57
N MET A 38 -4.77 -29.46 3.83
CA MET A 38 -5.33 -30.75 4.21
C MET A 38 -6.80 -30.86 3.83
N GLU A 39 -7.60 -29.82 4.12
CA GLU A 39 -9.04 -29.79 3.85
C GLU A 39 -9.33 -29.75 2.34
N GLU A 40 -8.60 -28.93 1.58
CA GLU A 40 -8.81 -28.71 0.13
C GLU A 40 -7.99 -29.67 -0.75
N LYS A 41 -7.10 -30.50 -0.16
CA LYS A 41 -6.21 -31.45 -0.84
C LYS A 41 -5.41 -30.83 -2.00
N THR A 42 -5.01 -29.58 -1.86
CA THR A 42 -4.31 -28.79 -2.88
C THR A 42 -3.04 -28.15 -2.34
N ARG A 43 -2.16 -27.73 -3.25
CA ARG A 43 -0.97 -26.95 -2.89
C ARG A 43 -1.37 -25.54 -2.52
N MET A 44 -0.83 -25.05 -1.41
CA MET A 44 -1.00 -23.67 -0.95
C MET A 44 0.35 -23.02 -0.67
N SER A 45 0.40 -21.70 -0.79
CA SER A 45 1.57 -20.91 -0.39
C SER A 45 1.12 -19.62 0.26
N LYS A 46 1.93 -19.12 1.18
CA LYS A 46 1.79 -17.78 1.77
C LYS A 46 3.16 -17.17 2.05
N LEU A 47 3.19 -15.85 2.13
CA LEU A 47 4.26 -15.12 2.77
C LEU A 47 3.89 -14.88 4.22
N GLU A 48 4.82 -15.15 5.13
CA GLU A 48 4.72 -14.84 6.54
C GLU A 48 5.79 -13.83 6.89
N LEU A 49 5.36 -12.68 7.39
CA LEU A 49 6.25 -11.62 7.84
C LEU A 49 6.35 -11.69 9.36
N THR A 50 7.55 -11.69 9.86
CA THR A 50 7.86 -11.55 11.29
C THR A 50 8.64 -10.25 11.49
N ASP A 51 8.78 -9.81 12.72
CA ASP A 51 9.53 -8.59 13.06
C ASP A 51 11.00 -8.63 12.61
N GLU A 52 11.55 -9.82 12.34
CA GLU A 52 12.95 -10.00 11.99
C GLU A 52 13.19 -10.40 10.52
N CYS A 53 12.23 -11.07 9.88
CA CYS A 53 12.43 -11.59 8.52
C CYS A 53 11.12 -12.05 7.86
N ALA A 54 11.17 -12.24 6.54
CA ALA A 54 10.10 -12.83 5.76
C ALA A 54 10.36 -14.32 5.51
N TYR A 55 9.31 -15.12 5.57
CA TYR A 55 9.33 -16.54 5.21
C TYR A 55 8.36 -16.82 4.08
N GLN A 56 8.81 -17.58 3.10
CA GLN A 56 7.90 -18.21 2.16
C GLN A 56 7.53 -19.60 2.70
N LEU A 57 6.23 -19.80 2.93
CA LEU A 57 5.69 -21.09 3.35
C LEU A 57 4.93 -21.73 2.19
N ILE A 58 5.24 -22.98 1.90
CA ILE A 58 4.58 -23.79 0.86
C ILE A 58 4.07 -25.05 1.53
N SER A 59 2.75 -25.28 1.46
CA SER A 59 2.12 -26.50 1.97
C SER A 59 1.64 -27.36 0.79
N ARG A 60 1.95 -28.65 0.83
CA ARG A 60 1.54 -29.63 -0.18
C ARG A 60 0.89 -30.84 0.49
N TYR A 61 -0.31 -31.19 0.05
CA TYR A 61 -0.97 -32.43 0.46
C TYR A 61 -0.27 -33.63 -0.15
N LEU A 62 -0.08 -34.67 0.68
CA LEU A 62 0.57 -35.93 0.31
C LEU A 62 -0.14 -37.09 1.00
N VAL A 63 -0.07 -38.27 0.42
CA VAL A 63 -0.42 -39.53 1.08
C VAL A 63 0.86 -40.37 1.18
N VAL A 64 1.28 -40.68 2.39
CA VAL A 64 2.47 -41.49 2.67
C VAL A 64 2.03 -42.71 3.47
N ASP A 65 2.28 -43.90 2.98
CA ASP A 65 1.90 -45.18 3.60
C ASP A 65 0.42 -45.23 4.00
N GLY A 66 -0.46 -44.68 3.15
CA GLY A 66 -1.92 -44.64 3.38
C GLY A 66 -2.36 -43.56 4.38
N ARG A 67 -1.46 -42.75 4.92
CA ARG A 67 -1.77 -41.63 5.84
C ARG A 67 -1.78 -40.33 5.09
N GLU A 68 -2.83 -39.55 5.33
CA GLU A 68 -2.93 -38.18 4.80
C GLU A 68 -1.99 -37.25 5.59
N CYS A 69 -1.12 -36.53 4.88
CA CYS A 69 -0.12 -35.63 5.45
C CYS A 69 -0.08 -34.30 4.68
N VAL A 70 0.48 -33.29 5.31
CA VAL A 70 0.87 -32.04 4.64
C VAL A 70 2.35 -31.83 4.83
N LEU A 71 3.08 -31.76 3.73
CA LEU A 71 4.46 -31.28 3.73
C LEU A 71 4.45 -29.76 3.73
N GLU A 72 5.04 -29.15 4.74
CA GLU A 72 5.26 -27.71 4.79
C GLU A 72 6.75 -27.40 4.62
N LEU A 73 7.06 -26.62 3.61
CA LEU A 73 8.41 -26.11 3.35
C LEU A 73 8.43 -24.63 3.71
N GLY A 74 9.28 -24.26 4.65
CA GLY A 74 9.56 -22.87 5.02
C GLY A 74 10.94 -22.47 4.54
N SER A 75 11.04 -21.48 3.67
CA SER A 75 12.30 -20.83 3.31
C SER A 75 12.35 -19.44 3.89
N ARG A 76 13.42 -19.15 4.64
CA ARG A 76 13.72 -17.78 5.05
C ARG A 76 14.13 -17.02 3.80
N LEU A 77 13.42 -15.95 3.53
CA LEU A 77 13.79 -14.99 2.53
C LEU A 77 14.76 -14.00 3.18
N SER A 78 15.74 -13.49 2.46
CA SER A 78 16.67 -12.50 2.99
C SER A 78 15.93 -11.29 3.57
N ASP A 79 16.61 -10.43 4.32
CA ASP A 79 16.05 -9.24 4.97
C ASP A 79 15.30 -8.31 4.00
N SER A 80 15.46 -8.53 2.72
CA SER A 80 14.67 -7.91 1.65
C SER A 80 14.20 -8.96 0.64
N VAL A 81 12.91 -9.00 0.39
CA VAL A 81 12.28 -9.88 -0.61
C VAL A 81 11.84 -9.05 -1.80
N TRP A 82 12.27 -9.46 -2.97
CA TRP A 82 11.77 -8.92 -4.22
C TRP A 82 10.56 -9.73 -4.68
N VAL A 83 9.39 -9.11 -4.69
CA VAL A 83 8.15 -9.70 -5.22
C VAL A 83 7.86 -9.12 -6.58
N THR A 84 7.62 -9.98 -7.57
CA THR A 84 7.21 -9.54 -8.91
C THR A 84 5.69 -9.66 -9.05
N SER A 85 5.02 -8.55 -9.28
CA SER A 85 3.59 -8.51 -9.60
C SER A 85 3.37 -7.61 -10.82
N GLY A 86 2.67 -8.13 -11.83
CA GLY A 86 2.42 -7.37 -13.07
C GLY A 86 3.69 -6.97 -13.83
N GLY A 87 4.77 -7.76 -13.74
CA GLY A 87 6.06 -7.47 -14.41
C GLY A 87 6.93 -6.44 -13.68
N ARG A 88 6.56 -6.01 -12.47
CA ARG A 88 7.34 -5.09 -11.63
C ARG A 88 7.88 -5.82 -10.41
N GLN A 89 9.09 -5.45 -10.00
CA GLN A 89 9.71 -5.97 -8.79
C GLN A 89 9.49 -5.00 -7.63
N PHE A 90 9.05 -5.54 -6.51
CA PHE A 90 8.85 -4.82 -5.25
C PHE A 90 9.78 -5.40 -4.20
N ARG A 91 10.43 -4.53 -3.44
CA ARG A 91 11.21 -4.95 -2.28
C ARG A 91 10.29 -4.98 -1.05
N LEU A 92 10.20 -6.14 -0.41
CA LEU A 92 9.58 -6.28 0.90
C LEU A 92 10.69 -6.39 1.94
N ASP A 93 10.84 -5.38 2.78
CA ASP A 93 11.73 -5.43 3.93
C ASP A 93 10.93 -5.89 5.16
N ALA A 94 11.44 -6.90 5.86
CA ALA A 94 10.77 -7.46 7.04
C ALA A 94 10.64 -6.46 8.21
N SER A 95 11.44 -5.38 8.17
CA SER A 95 11.42 -4.31 9.17
C SER A 95 10.31 -3.27 8.98
N HIS A 96 9.55 -3.33 7.86
CA HIS A 96 8.57 -2.31 7.54
C HIS A 96 7.26 -2.95 7.07
N GLY A 97 6.39 -3.28 8.02
CA GLY A 97 5.00 -3.64 7.71
C GLY A 97 4.25 -2.55 6.92
N GLU A 98 4.82 -1.35 6.85
CA GLU A 98 4.29 -0.19 6.11
C GLU A 98 4.58 -0.26 4.61
N ASP A 99 5.73 -0.82 4.18
CA ASP A 99 6.11 -0.89 2.74
C ASP A 99 5.12 -1.70 1.89
N PHE A 100 4.37 -2.62 2.52
CA PHE A 100 3.30 -3.37 1.87
C PHE A 100 2.16 -2.49 1.36
N TYR A 101 1.98 -1.35 1.98
CA TYR A 101 0.93 -0.40 1.65
C TYR A 101 1.38 0.71 0.69
N LEU A 102 2.68 0.83 0.43
CA LEU A 102 3.18 1.91 -0.42
C LEU A 102 2.91 1.65 -1.91
N ASP A 103 2.48 2.70 -2.60
CA ASP A 103 2.40 2.69 -4.06
C ASP A 103 3.81 2.76 -4.66
N PRO A 104 4.19 1.80 -5.53
CA PRO A 104 5.56 1.67 -6.00
C PRO A 104 6.01 2.79 -6.95
N VAL A 105 5.07 3.55 -7.52
CA VAL A 105 5.38 4.67 -8.41
C VAL A 105 5.63 5.94 -7.62
N THR A 106 4.80 6.20 -6.62
CA THR A 106 4.75 7.49 -5.93
C THR A 106 5.38 7.47 -4.54
N GLY A 107 5.48 6.30 -3.91
CA GLY A 107 5.89 6.18 -2.50
C GLY A 107 4.83 6.65 -1.49
N ALA A 108 3.67 7.15 -1.95
CA ALA A 108 2.51 7.37 -1.09
C ALA A 108 1.87 6.04 -0.71
N TYR A 109 1.00 6.02 0.29
CA TYR A 109 0.22 4.82 0.58
C TYR A 109 -0.70 4.48 -0.61
N GLY A 110 -0.92 3.19 -0.87
CA GLY A 110 -1.89 2.72 -1.85
C GLY A 110 -3.30 2.65 -1.26
N ARG A 111 -4.30 2.52 -2.12
CA ARG A 111 -5.73 2.43 -1.75
C ARG A 111 -6.01 1.40 -0.65
N ARG A 112 -5.30 0.27 -0.65
CA ARG A 112 -5.44 -0.77 0.34
C ARG A 112 -5.17 -0.29 1.77
N TYR A 113 -4.22 0.64 1.95
CA TYR A 113 -3.95 1.24 3.25
C TYR A 113 -5.18 1.95 3.81
N LEU A 114 -5.88 2.71 2.97
CA LEU A 114 -7.10 3.42 3.35
C LEU A 114 -8.24 2.46 3.74
N GLU A 115 -8.33 1.31 3.06
CA GLU A 115 -9.34 0.29 3.35
C GLU A 115 -9.03 -0.49 4.65
N ASP A 116 -7.76 -0.85 4.88
CA ASP A 116 -7.34 -1.66 6.03
C ASP A 116 -7.17 -0.83 7.32
N GLN A 117 -6.79 0.46 7.21
CA GLN A 117 -6.51 1.35 8.34
C GLN A 117 -7.62 2.39 8.60
N GLN A 118 -8.81 2.19 8.06
CA GLN A 118 -9.93 3.11 8.18
C GLN A 118 -10.16 3.63 9.62
N PRO A 119 -10.17 2.80 10.68
CA PRO A 119 -10.42 3.28 12.06
C PRO A 119 -9.39 4.31 12.57
N GLU A 120 -8.14 4.20 12.15
CA GLU A 120 -7.10 5.17 12.52
C GLU A 120 -7.21 6.45 11.66
N LEU A 121 -7.54 6.31 10.40
CA LEU A 121 -7.69 7.41 9.46
C LEU A 121 -8.94 8.25 9.72
N GLU A 122 -9.95 7.70 10.37
CA GLU A 122 -11.13 8.46 10.85
C GLU A 122 -10.79 9.48 11.94
N LYS A 123 -9.56 9.53 12.45
CA LYS A 123 -9.11 10.56 13.40
C LYS A 123 -8.69 11.86 12.71
N ALA A 124 -8.55 11.88 11.38
CA ALA A 124 -8.22 13.08 10.63
C ALA A 124 -9.33 14.13 10.72
N GLU A 125 -8.99 15.40 10.91
CA GLU A 125 -9.97 16.49 10.96
C GLU A 125 -10.48 16.91 9.59
N ALA A 126 -9.61 16.79 8.56
CA ALA A 126 -9.96 17.22 7.21
C ALA A 126 -9.44 16.24 6.16
N LEU A 127 -10.08 16.26 5.00
CA LEU A 127 -9.73 15.41 3.88
C LEU A 127 -9.80 16.19 2.57
N ALA A 128 -8.89 15.89 1.64
CA ALA A 128 -8.95 16.38 0.27
C ALA A 128 -8.79 15.23 -0.73
N VAL A 129 -9.58 15.28 -1.81
CA VAL A 129 -9.38 14.49 -3.03
C VAL A 129 -8.65 15.37 -4.03
N ILE A 130 -7.56 14.87 -4.57
CA ILE A 130 -6.65 15.57 -5.48
C ILE A 130 -6.53 14.75 -6.76
N ASP A 131 -6.71 15.36 -7.89
CA ASP A 131 -6.57 14.74 -9.21
C ASP A 131 -5.61 15.53 -10.08
N ILE A 132 -4.73 14.80 -10.80
CA ILE A 132 -3.77 15.41 -11.71
C ILE A 132 -4.46 15.75 -13.03
N ASP A 133 -4.44 17.03 -13.38
CA ASP A 133 -5.05 17.49 -14.61
C ASP A 133 -4.30 16.95 -15.83
N HIS A 134 -5.04 16.42 -16.80
CA HIS A 134 -4.50 15.99 -18.09
C HIS A 134 -3.42 14.90 -18.07
N LEU A 135 -3.30 14.09 -17.02
CA LEU A 135 -2.28 13.02 -16.97
C LEU A 135 -2.37 12.09 -18.18
N LYS A 136 -3.59 11.77 -18.64
CA LYS A 136 -3.76 10.97 -19.86
C LYS A 136 -3.13 11.62 -21.08
N LYS A 137 -3.33 12.93 -21.27
CA LYS A 137 -2.71 13.66 -22.39
C LYS A 137 -1.19 13.63 -22.31
N ILE A 138 -0.63 13.78 -21.11
CA ILE A 138 0.82 13.67 -20.89
C ILE A 138 1.31 12.27 -21.26
N ASN A 139 0.60 11.21 -20.84
CA ASN A 139 0.93 9.84 -21.23
C ASN A 139 0.88 9.62 -22.73
N ASP A 140 -0.13 10.14 -23.40
CA ASP A 140 -0.33 9.98 -24.84
C ASP A 140 0.76 10.72 -25.64
N GLU A 141 1.23 11.89 -25.16
CA GLU A 141 2.21 12.73 -25.85
C GLU A 141 3.68 12.36 -25.51
N TYR A 142 3.98 12.06 -24.23
CA TYR A 142 5.35 11.85 -23.73
C TYR A 142 5.63 10.41 -23.28
N GLY A 143 4.62 9.54 -23.32
CA GLY A 143 4.72 8.15 -22.88
C GLY A 143 4.52 7.94 -21.38
N HIS A 144 4.28 6.68 -21.00
CA HIS A 144 3.96 6.31 -19.62
C HIS A 144 5.08 6.61 -18.60
N LEU A 145 6.34 6.61 -19.02
CA LEU A 145 7.46 6.97 -18.14
C LEU A 145 7.40 8.44 -17.70
N ALA A 146 6.95 9.32 -18.60
CA ALA A 146 6.73 10.74 -18.27
C ALA A 146 5.54 10.88 -17.30
N GLY A 147 4.44 10.16 -17.53
CA GLY A 147 3.33 10.14 -16.59
C GLY A 147 3.70 9.60 -15.20
N ASP A 148 4.52 8.55 -15.12
CA ASP A 148 5.04 8.03 -13.87
C ASP A 148 5.95 9.08 -13.17
N ALA A 149 6.72 9.86 -13.92
CA ALA A 149 7.52 10.97 -13.39
C ALA A 149 6.63 12.09 -12.83
N VAL A 150 5.55 12.45 -13.54
CA VAL A 150 4.53 13.41 -13.06
C VAL A 150 3.89 12.93 -11.77
N LEU A 151 3.44 11.69 -11.71
CA LEU A 151 2.82 11.08 -10.52
C LEU A 151 3.75 11.15 -9.32
N ARG A 152 5.01 10.74 -9.50
CA ARG A 152 6.04 10.79 -8.44
C ARG A 152 6.32 12.21 -8.01
N HIS A 153 6.43 13.12 -8.96
CA HIS A 153 6.68 14.53 -8.69
C HIS A 153 5.56 15.15 -7.84
N VAL A 154 4.30 14.97 -8.27
CA VAL A 154 3.13 15.50 -7.54
C VAL A 154 3.06 14.94 -6.12
N ALA A 155 3.24 13.61 -5.95
CA ALA A 155 3.25 13.00 -4.62
C ALA A 155 4.35 13.59 -3.73
N ASN A 156 5.58 13.75 -4.23
CA ASN A 156 6.70 14.33 -3.48
C ASN A 156 6.43 15.79 -3.11
N VAL A 157 5.86 16.58 -4.02
CA VAL A 157 5.47 17.97 -3.72
C VAL A 157 4.43 18.01 -2.60
N ILE A 158 3.39 17.19 -2.66
CA ILE A 158 2.37 17.12 -1.60
C ILE A 158 3.02 16.74 -0.28
N LEU A 159 3.77 15.64 -0.22
CA LEU A 159 4.44 15.16 1.00
C LEU A 159 5.40 16.20 1.60
N SER A 160 6.06 17.00 0.77
CA SER A 160 6.94 18.10 1.25
C SER A 160 6.18 19.29 1.87
N ARG A 161 4.87 19.37 1.73
CA ARG A 161 4.01 20.49 2.18
C ARG A 161 3.08 20.13 3.34
N VAL A 162 3.11 18.90 3.78
CA VAL A 162 2.28 18.37 4.87
C VAL A 162 3.15 17.86 6.00
N ASN A 163 2.56 17.56 7.15
CA ASN A 163 3.27 17.07 8.33
C ASN A 163 3.39 15.55 8.31
N THR A 164 4.24 15.00 9.17
CA THR A 164 4.39 13.54 9.33
C THR A 164 3.14 12.84 9.89
N ALA A 165 2.23 13.60 10.52
CA ALA A 165 0.95 13.08 11.00
C ALA A 165 -0.13 13.03 9.90
N ASP A 166 0.13 13.68 8.76
CA ASP A 166 -0.78 13.68 7.62
C ASP A 166 -0.54 12.44 6.75
N THR A 167 -1.58 11.96 6.12
CA THR A 167 -1.50 10.73 5.31
C THR A 167 -1.88 11.01 3.87
N LEU A 168 -0.98 10.66 2.94
CA LEU A 168 -1.24 10.71 1.50
C LEU A 168 -1.45 9.30 0.96
N VAL A 169 -2.58 9.09 0.29
CA VAL A 169 -2.96 7.81 -0.32
C VAL A 169 -3.16 8.01 -1.82
N ARG A 170 -2.51 7.21 -2.65
CA ARG A 170 -2.88 7.11 -4.06
C ARG A 170 -4.10 6.22 -4.19
N TYR A 171 -5.24 6.83 -4.49
CA TYR A 171 -6.55 6.18 -4.50
C TYR A 171 -6.89 5.56 -5.85
N GLY A 172 -6.45 6.18 -6.94
CA GLY A 172 -6.67 5.76 -8.32
C GLY A 172 -5.46 6.00 -9.21
N GLY A 173 -5.64 5.98 -10.52
CA GLY A 173 -4.58 6.20 -11.50
C GLY A 173 -3.87 7.54 -11.34
N ASP A 174 -4.64 8.62 -11.32
CA ASP A 174 -4.24 10.03 -11.19
C ASP A 174 -4.80 10.71 -9.94
N GLU A 175 -5.49 9.95 -9.08
CA GLU A 175 -6.21 10.45 -7.92
C GLU A 175 -5.48 10.14 -6.61
N PHE A 176 -5.43 11.15 -5.72
CA PHE A 176 -4.90 11.03 -4.37
C PHE A 176 -5.94 11.44 -3.34
N VAL A 177 -5.91 10.81 -2.18
CA VAL A 177 -6.63 11.22 -0.97
C VAL A 177 -5.61 11.69 0.05
N LEU A 178 -5.74 12.92 0.49
CA LEU A 178 -4.92 13.53 1.54
C LEU A 178 -5.78 13.68 2.80
N LEU A 179 -5.33 13.05 3.89
CA LEU A 179 -5.91 13.19 5.21
C LEU A 179 -5.02 14.09 6.04
N LEU A 180 -5.62 15.09 6.66
CA LEU A 180 -4.92 16.12 7.42
C LEU A 180 -5.36 16.06 8.89
N SER A 181 -4.34 16.02 9.77
CA SER A 181 -4.50 15.93 11.21
C SER A 181 -3.95 17.18 11.91
N HIS A 182 -4.59 17.55 13.02
CA HIS A 182 -4.14 18.67 13.87
C HIS A 182 -4.05 20.00 13.14
N ILE A 183 -5.03 20.30 12.26
CA ILE A 183 -5.09 21.57 11.54
C ILE A 183 -6.28 22.43 12.00
N PRO A 184 -6.11 23.75 12.17
CA PRO A 184 -7.22 24.65 12.41
C PRO A 184 -8.07 24.84 11.14
N PRO A 185 -9.41 24.96 11.28
CA PRO A 185 -10.32 25.11 10.14
C PRO A 185 -9.93 26.25 9.19
N GLU A 186 -9.50 27.37 9.74
CA GLU A 186 -9.11 28.58 8.98
C GLU A 186 -7.86 28.40 8.14
N LYS A 187 -7.01 27.39 8.45
CA LYS A 187 -5.81 27.07 7.69
C LYS A 187 -6.05 26.02 6.59
N PHE A 188 -7.15 25.31 6.66
CA PHE A 188 -7.39 24.17 5.75
C PHE A 188 -7.29 24.58 4.28
N ARG A 189 -8.07 25.56 3.84
CA ARG A 189 -8.05 26.03 2.45
C ARG A 189 -6.66 26.52 2.03
N SER A 190 -5.97 27.27 2.90
CA SER A 190 -4.64 27.79 2.59
C SER A 190 -3.58 26.69 2.39
N ILE A 191 -3.71 25.56 3.10
CA ILE A 191 -2.84 24.39 2.91
C ILE A 191 -3.07 23.81 1.51
N LEU A 192 -4.31 23.61 1.10
CA LEU A 192 -4.66 23.09 -0.23
C LEU A 192 -4.18 24.01 -1.35
N GLU A 193 -4.37 25.33 -1.21
CA GLU A 193 -3.86 26.32 -2.18
C GLU A 193 -2.34 26.32 -2.27
N ARG A 194 -1.64 26.15 -1.14
CA ARG A 194 -0.19 26.04 -1.10
C ARG A 194 0.29 24.78 -1.83
N ILE A 195 -0.40 23.66 -1.67
CA ILE A 195 -0.11 22.41 -2.40
C ILE A 195 -0.31 22.63 -3.90
N ARG A 196 -1.48 23.14 -4.31
CA ARG A 196 -1.80 23.43 -5.71
C ARG A 196 -0.76 24.35 -6.35
N GLY A 197 -0.46 25.46 -5.68
CA GLY A 197 0.55 26.42 -6.15
C GLY A 197 1.95 25.82 -6.26
N ALA A 198 2.34 24.96 -5.32
CA ALA A 198 3.63 24.30 -5.36
C ALA A 198 3.74 23.30 -6.52
N VAL A 199 2.69 22.51 -6.79
CA VAL A 199 2.67 21.61 -7.95
C VAL A 199 2.82 22.41 -9.26
N TYR A 200 2.13 23.55 -9.38
CA TYR A 200 2.17 24.38 -10.58
C TYR A 200 3.57 25.01 -10.82
N THR A 201 4.29 25.38 -9.76
CA THR A 201 5.54 26.14 -9.87
C THR A 201 6.80 25.28 -9.86
N THR A 202 6.69 23.99 -9.53
CA THR A 202 7.86 23.11 -9.40
C THR A 202 8.10 22.36 -10.71
N GLU A 203 9.34 22.37 -11.19
CA GLU A 203 9.74 21.68 -12.42
C GLU A 203 9.98 20.18 -12.19
N ILE A 204 9.67 19.38 -13.20
CA ILE A 204 9.96 17.94 -13.18
C ILE A 204 11.34 17.71 -13.78
N PRO A 205 12.31 17.17 -13.04
CA PRO A 205 13.61 16.84 -13.60
C PRO A 205 13.48 15.94 -14.84
N GLN A 206 14.23 16.25 -15.90
CA GLN A 206 14.21 15.58 -17.21
C GLN A 206 12.96 15.84 -18.08
N TYR A 207 11.94 16.56 -17.59
CA TYR A 207 10.71 16.88 -18.30
C TYR A 207 10.33 18.35 -18.12
N GLU A 208 11.26 19.27 -18.42
CA GLU A 208 11.12 20.73 -18.20
C GLU A 208 9.93 21.35 -18.94
N ASN A 209 9.47 20.72 -20.01
CA ASN A 209 8.30 21.17 -20.79
C ASN A 209 6.96 20.68 -20.22
N ILE A 210 6.96 19.84 -19.16
CA ILE A 210 5.75 19.32 -18.55
C ILE A 210 5.48 20.10 -17.27
N HIS A 211 4.39 20.86 -17.27
CA HIS A 211 3.92 21.65 -16.12
C HIS A 211 2.59 21.05 -15.61
N PRO A 212 2.64 20.10 -14.67
CA PRO A 212 1.43 19.51 -14.15
C PRO A 212 0.63 20.50 -13.31
N THR A 213 -0.69 20.35 -13.37
CA THR A 213 -1.61 21.03 -12.46
C THR A 213 -2.47 20.01 -11.74
N VAL A 214 -3.09 20.43 -10.66
CA VAL A 214 -4.01 19.57 -9.87
C VAL A 214 -5.30 20.30 -9.58
N SER A 215 -6.39 19.54 -9.62
CA SER A 215 -7.70 19.96 -9.16
C SER A 215 -7.97 19.33 -7.80
N ILE A 216 -8.37 20.13 -6.82
CA ILE A 216 -8.49 19.72 -5.42
C ILE A 216 -9.89 20.01 -4.90
N GLY A 217 -10.55 18.99 -4.33
CA GLY A 217 -11.76 19.13 -3.55
C GLY A 217 -11.50 18.78 -2.10
N GLY A 218 -11.80 19.68 -1.18
CA GLY A 218 -11.50 19.48 0.23
C GLY A 218 -12.71 19.65 1.14
N VAL A 219 -12.78 18.85 2.19
CA VAL A 219 -13.80 18.96 3.26
C VAL A 219 -13.13 19.00 4.62
N TYR A 220 -13.52 19.96 5.42
CA TYR A 220 -13.27 19.93 6.85
C TYR A 220 -14.36 19.08 7.52
N GLN A 221 -14.07 18.42 8.64
CA GLN A 221 -14.89 17.33 9.22
C GLN A 221 -14.89 16.07 8.35
N ALA A 222 -13.78 15.31 8.43
CA ALA A 222 -13.54 14.10 7.63
C ALA A 222 -14.34 12.86 8.09
N HIS A 223 -15.37 13.03 8.92
CA HIS A 223 -16.16 11.93 9.47
C HIS A 223 -17.59 11.89 8.94
N PRO A 224 -18.15 10.73 8.69
CA PRO A 224 -17.49 9.44 8.45
C PRO A 224 -16.62 9.49 7.19
N LEU A 225 -15.49 8.77 7.18
CA LEU A 225 -14.47 8.86 6.12
C LEU A 225 -15.04 8.64 4.71
N VAL A 226 -15.88 7.62 4.53
CA VAL A 226 -16.47 7.28 3.22
C VAL A 226 -17.35 8.44 2.70
N GLU A 227 -18.11 9.10 3.59
CA GLU A 227 -18.96 10.23 3.24
C GLU A 227 -18.13 11.48 2.93
N ALA A 228 -17.05 11.69 3.69
CA ALA A 228 -16.11 12.78 3.46
C ALA A 228 -15.43 12.66 2.09
N ILE A 229 -14.98 11.45 1.71
CA ILE A 229 -14.42 11.19 0.37
C ILE A 229 -15.43 11.55 -0.72
N ARG A 230 -16.70 11.12 -0.60
CA ARG A 230 -17.74 11.46 -1.58
C ARG A 230 -18.01 12.96 -1.70
N ARG A 231 -17.98 13.69 -0.58
CA ARG A 231 -18.17 15.16 -0.59
C ARG A 231 -16.97 15.85 -1.25
N ALA A 232 -15.75 15.43 -0.90
CA ALA A 232 -14.52 15.97 -1.46
C ALA A 232 -14.43 15.68 -2.97
N ASP A 233 -14.82 14.47 -3.42
CA ASP A 233 -14.86 14.10 -4.83
C ASP A 233 -15.79 15.01 -5.64
N LYS A 234 -16.97 15.34 -5.13
CA LYS A 234 -17.87 16.30 -5.79
C LYS A 234 -17.24 17.69 -5.93
N LEU A 235 -16.53 18.16 -4.89
CA LEU A 235 -15.83 19.44 -4.92
C LEU A 235 -14.67 19.40 -5.90
N MET A 236 -13.90 18.30 -5.92
CA MET A 236 -12.82 18.08 -6.90
C MET A 236 -13.37 18.09 -8.34
N TYR A 237 -14.51 17.45 -8.58
CA TYR A 237 -15.17 17.51 -9.88
C TYR A 237 -15.49 18.95 -10.33
N TRP A 238 -15.90 19.83 -9.42
CA TRP A 238 -16.11 21.25 -9.73
C TRP A 238 -14.79 21.99 -9.95
N ALA A 239 -13.75 21.69 -9.19
CA ALA A 239 -12.41 22.22 -9.43
C ALA A 239 -11.89 21.84 -10.83
N LYS A 240 -12.17 20.62 -11.29
CA LYS A 240 -11.82 20.13 -12.63
C LYS A 240 -12.45 20.91 -13.78
N GLN A 241 -13.60 21.58 -13.57
CA GLN A 241 -14.23 22.41 -14.60
C GLN A 241 -13.38 23.64 -14.93
N LYS A 242 -12.67 24.18 -13.96
CA LYS A 242 -11.72 25.29 -14.11
C LYS A 242 -10.30 24.82 -14.31
N ARG A 243 -9.97 23.67 -13.73
CA ARG A 243 -8.62 23.09 -13.57
C ARG A 243 -7.68 24.00 -12.77
N ASN A 244 -6.62 23.40 -12.26
CA ASN A 244 -5.68 24.11 -11.37
C ASN A 244 -6.45 24.96 -10.33
N ASP A 245 -7.42 24.37 -9.66
CA ASP A 245 -8.37 25.04 -8.75
C ASP A 245 -8.57 24.25 -7.46
N VAL A 246 -9.03 24.94 -6.41
CA VAL A 246 -9.36 24.36 -5.11
C VAL A 246 -10.79 24.74 -4.74
N GLN A 247 -11.60 23.74 -4.47
CA GLN A 247 -12.96 23.87 -3.93
C GLN A 247 -13.04 23.28 -2.52
N THR A 248 -13.64 24.00 -1.56
CA THR A 248 -13.76 23.57 -0.16
C THR A 248 -15.15 23.90 0.38
#